data_a1094e40435fa0f9effe7391f65ac33e
#
_entry.id   a1094e40435fa0f9effe7391f65ac33e
#
_cell.length_a   1.000
_cell.length_b   1.000
_cell.length_c   1.000
_cell.angle_alpha   90.00
_cell.angle_beta   90.00
_cell.angle_gamma   90.00
#
_symmetry.space_group_name_H-M   'P 1'
#
loop_
_entity.id
_entity.type
_entity.pdbx_description
1 polymer ?
#
loop_
_entity_poly.entity_id
_entity_poly.type
_entity_poly.pdbx_seq_one_letter_code
_entity_poly.pdbx_strand_id
1 'polypeptide(L)'
;MESNHAISTAEIKQKMQVLQAEKQSVRNQINDVTMKIMAPVVDNRSAWERTREGSFLEIDTKSSLREELQILEGQERFLDEAIEGGRKELDRVLSQESLEACAAKRPAIIAAVKRQLLALREVEKANRELRRIRDGIESDGFRTGSLPIATYDMGGRWNDRCGGRLVGHCKEIAQNYPEVAKLAVSDLDD
;
A
#
# COMPACT_ATOMS: atom_id res chain seq x y z
N MET A 1 19.17 10.80 -28.44
CA MET A 1 18.00 10.24 -27.74
C MET A 1 18.53 9.21 -26.77
N GLU A 2 18.81 9.62 -25.55
CA GLU A 2 19.26 8.71 -24.49
C GLU A 2 18.06 7.87 -24.06
N SER A 3 18.18 6.57 -24.23
CA SER A 3 17.21 5.60 -23.71
C SER A 3 17.24 5.71 -22.19
N ASN A 4 16.28 6.43 -21.61
CA ASN A 4 15.99 6.33 -20.18
C ASN A 4 15.59 4.86 -19.92
N HIS A 5 16.55 4.03 -19.58
CA HIS A 5 16.29 2.70 -19.05
C HIS A 5 15.58 2.92 -17.72
N ALA A 6 14.28 2.71 -17.73
CA ALA A 6 13.50 2.68 -16.49
C ALA A 6 14.12 1.61 -15.58
N ILE A 7 14.66 2.05 -14.44
CA ILE A 7 15.25 1.13 -13.45
C ILE A 7 14.15 0.21 -12.97
N SER A 8 14.37 -1.10 -13.07
CA SER A 8 13.36 -2.09 -12.69
C SER A 8 13.22 -2.17 -11.15
N THR A 9 12.01 -2.51 -10.69
CA THR A 9 11.72 -2.77 -9.26
C THR A 9 12.73 -3.76 -8.64
N ALA A 10 13.19 -4.77 -9.41
CA ALA A 10 14.17 -5.74 -8.95
C ALA A 10 15.54 -5.12 -8.71
N GLU A 11 16.00 -4.24 -9.61
CA GLU A 11 17.29 -3.53 -9.47
C GLU A 11 17.29 -2.58 -8.28
N ILE A 12 16.19 -1.86 -8.04
CA ILE A 12 16.06 -0.99 -6.86
C ILE A 12 16.16 -1.82 -5.58
N LYS A 13 15.43 -2.93 -5.50
CA LYS A 13 15.47 -3.85 -4.34
C LYS A 13 16.87 -4.41 -4.09
N GLN A 14 17.57 -4.81 -5.15
CA GLN A 14 18.94 -5.32 -5.05
C GLN A 14 19.90 -4.25 -4.53
N LYS A 15 19.84 -3.02 -5.07
CA LYS A 15 20.63 -1.89 -4.58
C LYS A 15 20.36 -1.58 -3.11
N MET A 16 19.09 -1.59 -2.71
CA MET A 16 18.72 -1.38 -1.31
C MET A 16 19.27 -2.46 -0.38
N GLN A 17 19.30 -3.73 -0.79
CA GLN A 17 19.90 -4.81 -0.01
C GLN A 17 21.41 -4.60 0.18
N VAL A 18 22.12 -4.15 -0.86
CA VAL A 18 23.56 -3.82 -0.77
C VAL A 18 23.76 -2.68 0.24
N LEU A 19 23.03 -1.59 0.11
CA LEU A 19 23.13 -0.45 1.05
C LEU A 19 22.82 -0.85 2.50
N GLN A 20 21.86 -1.73 2.72
CA GLN A 20 21.56 -2.26 4.06
C GLN A 20 22.70 -3.11 4.63
N ALA A 21 23.36 -3.92 3.80
CA ALA A 21 24.52 -4.71 4.22
C ALA A 21 25.72 -3.80 4.55
N GLU A 22 25.97 -2.77 3.73
CA GLU A 22 27.01 -1.77 4.01
C GLU A 22 26.73 -1.01 5.30
N LYS A 23 25.50 -0.57 5.53
CA LYS A 23 25.10 0.08 6.78
C LYS A 23 25.35 -0.81 8.00
N GLN A 24 25.04 -2.10 7.91
CA GLN A 24 25.30 -3.03 8.99
C GLN A 24 26.81 -3.17 9.27
N SER A 25 27.65 -3.18 8.22
CA SER A 25 29.10 -3.19 8.34
C SER A 25 29.63 -1.94 9.06
N VAL A 26 29.14 -0.75 8.65
CA VAL A 26 29.51 0.54 9.30
C VAL A 26 29.09 0.55 10.76
N ARG A 27 27.90 0.06 11.11
CA ARG A 27 27.46 -0.08 12.51
C ARG A 27 28.36 -0.97 13.34
N ASN A 28 28.82 -2.07 12.79
CA ASN A 28 29.76 -2.95 13.48
C ASN A 28 31.08 -2.22 13.74
N GLN A 29 31.60 -1.45 12.76
CA GLN A 29 32.80 -0.65 12.93
C GLN A 29 32.63 0.46 14.00
N ILE A 30 31.48 1.15 14.02
CA ILE A 30 31.13 2.13 15.06
C ILE A 30 31.19 1.48 16.45
N ASN A 31 30.60 0.29 16.61
CA ASN A 31 30.66 -0.43 17.87
C ASN A 31 32.08 -0.81 18.28
N ASP A 32 32.88 -1.28 17.34
CA ASP A 32 34.28 -1.66 17.59
C ASP A 32 35.12 -0.45 18.00
N VAL A 33 34.99 0.69 17.32
CA VAL A 33 35.69 1.94 17.66
C VAL A 33 35.21 2.47 19.02
N THR A 34 33.92 2.43 19.28
CA THR A 34 33.34 2.84 20.56
C THR A 34 33.88 2.00 21.71
N MET A 35 33.98 0.68 21.54
CA MET A 35 34.59 -0.20 22.55
C MET A 35 36.06 0.10 22.78
N LYS A 36 36.83 0.43 21.72
CA LYS A 36 38.21 0.88 21.86
C LYS A 36 38.38 2.19 22.62
N ILE A 37 37.49 3.16 22.39
CA ILE A 37 37.47 4.43 23.12
C ILE A 37 37.16 4.19 24.60
N MET A 38 36.25 3.28 24.92
CA MET A 38 35.86 2.94 26.29
C MET A 38 36.89 2.08 27.03
N ALA A 39 37.71 1.35 26.28
CA ALA A 39 38.74 0.51 26.89
C ALA A 39 39.77 1.37 27.64
N PRO A 40 40.22 0.93 28.83
CA PRO A 40 41.30 1.59 29.52
C PRO A 40 42.59 1.45 28.69
N VAL A 41 43.30 2.58 28.53
CA VAL A 41 44.62 2.51 27.86
C VAL A 41 45.59 1.86 28.85
N VAL A 42 46.09 0.68 28.48
CA VAL A 42 47.13 -0.01 29.27
C VAL A 42 48.47 0.59 28.92
N ASP A 43 48.94 1.49 29.76
CA ASP A 43 50.26 2.07 29.64
C ASP A 43 51.28 1.26 30.45
N ASN A 44 52.06 0.44 29.76
CA ASN A 44 53.05 -0.43 30.34
C ASN A 44 54.38 0.32 30.65
N ARG A 45 54.45 1.63 30.42
CA ARG A 45 55.66 2.43 30.72
C ARG A 45 55.83 2.62 32.22
N SER A 46 57.06 2.74 32.61
CA SER A 46 57.38 3.06 34.01
C SER A 46 56.86 4.46 34.41
N ALA A 47 56.66 4.69 35.69
CA ALA A 47 56.20 6.01 36.19
C ALA A 47 57.14 7.14 35.78
N TRP A 48 58.47 6.84 35.67
CA TRP A 48 59.46 7.80 35.23
C TRP A 48 59.36 8.16 33.75
N GLU A 49 59.14 7.19 32.87
CA GLU A 49 58.93 7.41 31.44
C GLU A 49 57.66 8.23 31.17
N ARG A 50 56.54 7.95 31.88
CA ARG A 50 55.34 8.74 31.83
C ARG A 50 55.52 10.21 32.19
N THR A 51 56.31 10.47 33.20
CA THR A 51 56.60 11.84 33.66
C THR A 51 57.50 12.60 32.70
N ARG A 52 58.44 11.90 32.06
CA ARG A 52 59.43 12.49 31.13
C ARG A 52 58.83 12.85 29.77
N GLU A 53 57.95 12.00 29.23
CA GLU A 53 57.39 12.15 27.88
C GLU A 53 56.03 12.82 27.88
N GLY A 54 55.45 13.09 29.04
CA GLY A 54 54.07 13.53 29.17
C GLY A 54 53.08 12.44 28.80
N SER A 55 51.90 12.44 29.37
CA SER A 55 50.83 11.44 29.06
C SER A 55 50.01 11.78 27.83
N PHE A 56 50.66 12.29 26.78
CA PHE A 56 49.98 12.65 25.52
C PHE A 56 49.46 11.48 24.71
N LEU A 57 50.08 10.29 24.89
CA LEU A 57 49.78 9.09 24.11
C LEU A 57 48.30 8.66 24.25
N GLU A 58 47.73 8.79 25.41
CA GLU A 58 46.32 8.47 25.66
C GLU A 58 45.37 9.45 24.96
N ILE A 59 45.75 10.74 25.02
CA ILE A 59 44.97 11.84 24.42
C ILE A 59 44.98 11.69 22.89
N ASP A 60 46.15 11.48 22.30
CA ASP A 60 46.32 11.36 20.84
C ASP A 60 45.59 10.11 20.29
N THR A 61 45.72 8.98 20.98
CA THR A 61 45.05 7.74 20.54
C THR A 61 43.54 7.87 20.62
N LYS A 62 43.01 8.43 21.70
CA LYS A 62 41.55 8.64 21.84
C LYS A 62 41.03 9.75 20.94
N SER A 63 41.85 10.76 20.61
CA SER A 63 41.50 11.80 19.65
C SER A 63 41.31 11.21 18.26
N SER A 64 42.27 10.43 17.77
CA SER A 64 42.19 9.74 16.48
C SER A 64 40.99 8.81 16.37
N LEU A 65 40.70 8.02 17.43
CA LEU A 65 39.51 7.15 17.46
C LEU A 65 38.18 7.93 17.43
N ARG A 66 38.14 9.12 18.05
CA ARG A 66 36.95 9.99 17.99
C ARG A 66 36.73 10.58 16.59
N GLU A 67 37.82 10.94 15.91
CA GLU A 67 37.73 11.40 14.52
C GLU A 67 37.23 10.26 13.59
N GLU A 68 37.76 9.05 13.78
CA GLU A 68 37.30 7.86 13.05
C GLU A 68 35.80 7.59 13.31
N LEU A 69 35.36 7.68 14.57
CA LEU A 69 33.94 7.53 14.95
C LEU A 69 33.07 8.57 14.24
N GLN A 70 33.49 9.83 14.22
CA GLN A 70 32.74 10.89 13.56
C GLN A 70 32.60 10.67 12.05
N ILE A 71 33.65 10.13 11.40
CA ILE A 71 33.59 9.77 9.97
C ILE A 71 32.60 8.62 9.75
N LEU A 72 32.64 7.57 10.57
CA LEU A 72 31.73 6.42 10.48
C LEU A 72 30.27 6.82 10.73
N GLU A 73 30.00 7.67 11.70
CA GLU A 73 28.66 8.21 11.96
C GLU A 73 28.15 9.06 10.78
N GLY A 74 29.06 9.78 10.10
CA GLY A 74 28.76 10.49 8.87
C GLY A 74 28.37 9.55 7.73
N GLN A 75 29.11 8.45 7.58
CA GLN A 75 28.83 7.41 6.59
C GLN A 75 27.48 6.71 6.89
N GLU A 76 27.19 6.39 8.15
CA GLU A 76 25.90 5.79 8.53
C GLU A 76 24.73 6.70 8.13
N ARG A 77 24.83 7.99 8.42
CA ARG A 77 23.79 8.98 8.04
C ARG A 77 23.59 9.05 6.54
N PHE A 78 24.68 9.08 5.77
CA PHE A 78 24.60 9.05 4.30
C PHE A 78 23.92 7.78 3.78
N LEU A 79 24.22 6.62 4.35
CA LEU A 79 23.58 5.36 3.97
C LEU A 79 22.09 5.34 4.33
N ASP A 80 21.70 5.95 5.46
CA ASP A 80 20.29 6.11 5.81
C ASP A 80 19.51 6.97 4.81
N GLU A 81 20.09 8.08 4.40
CA GLU A 81 19.49 8.95 3.38
C GLU A 81 19.38 8.23 2.02
N ALA A 82 20.40 7.46 1.64
CA ALA A 82 20.39 6.68 0.41
C ALA A 82 19.31 5.56 0.43
N ILE A 83 19.16 4.86 1.55
CA ILE A 83 18.13 3.83 1.74
C ILE A 83 16.74 4.45 1.69
N GLU A 84 16.53 5.58 2.34
CA GLU A 84 15.25 6.30 2.32
C GLU A 84 14.90 6.81 0.91
N GLY A 85 15.89 7.32 0.18
CA GLY A 85 15.74 7.67 -1.23
C GLY A 85 15.33 6.47 -2.09
N GLY A 86 15.99 5.32 -1.87
CA GLY A 86 15.66 4.07 -2.54
C GLY A 86 14.23 3.58 -2.25
N ARG A 87 13.74 3.74 -1.02
CA ARG A 87 12.34 3.42 -0.65
C ARG A 87 11.35 4.28 -1.42
N LYS A 88 11.57 5.59 -1.45
CA LYS A 88 10.69 6.52 -2.18
C LYS A 88 10.63 6.20 -3.67
N GLU A 89 11.77 5.88 -4.27
CA GLU A 89 11.83 5.50 -5.68
C GLU A 89 11.14 4.15 -5.93
N LEU A 90 11.30 3.16 -5.04
CA LEU A 90 10.59 1.90 -5.12
C LEU A 90 9.07 2.08 -5.06
N ASP A 91 8.58 2.90 -4.12
CA ASP A 91 7.15 3.18 -3.99
C ASP A 91 6.60 3.90 -5.23
N ARG A 92 7.39 4.81 -5.82
CA ARG A 92 7.02 5.50 -7.06
C ARG A 92 6.88 4.51 -8.22
N VAL A 93 7.86 3.61 -8.40
CA VAL A 93 7.84 2.62 -9.50
C VAL A 93 6.71 1.61 -9.31
N LEU A 94 6.52 1.08 -8.09
CA LEU A 94 5.41 0.17 -7.79
C LEU A 94 4.04 0.81 -8.02
N SER A 95 3.89 2.09 -7.68
CA SER A 95 2.64 2.83 -7.94
C SER A 95 2.39 2.96 -9.44
N GLN A 96 3.42 3.24 -10.21
CA GLN A 96 3.32 3.32 -11.67
C GLN A 96 2.95 1.97 -12.30
N GLU A 97 3.67 0.90 -11.95
CA GLU A 97 3.39 -0.46 -12.42
C GLU A 97 1.96 -0.90 -12.06
N SER A 98 1.49 -0.54 -10.84
CA SER A 98 0.12 -0.81 -10.40
C SER A 98 -0.91 -0.08 -11.25
N LEU A 99 -0.68 1.22 -11.55
CA LEU A 99 -1.57 2.00 -12.42
C LEU A 99 -1.65 1.41 -13.83
N GLU A 100 -0.52 1.01 -14.40
CA GLU A 100 -0.45 0.39 -15.73
C GLU A 100 -1.17 -0.97 -15.74
N ALA A 101 -0.96 -1.80 -14.72
CA ALA A 101 -1.65 -3.08 -14.56
C ALA A 101 -3.17 -2.90 -14.41
N CYS A 102 -3.61 -1.90 -13.63
CA CYS A 102 -5.02 -1.55 -13.49
C CYS A 102 -5.61 -1.04 -14.82
N ALA A 103 -4.89 -0.17 -15.52
CA ALA A 103 -5.32 0.34 -16.83
C ALA A 103 -5.49 -0.80 -17.85
N ALA A 104 -4.54 -1.74 -17.90
CA ALA A 104 -4.61 -2.91 -18.79
C ALA A 104 -5.83 -3.82 -18.49
N LYS A 105 -6.25 -3.89 -17.21
CA LYS A 105 -7.41 -4.70 -16.79
C LYS A 105 -8.74 -3.97 -16.86
N ARG A 106 -8.75 -2.64 -17.01
CA ARG A 106 -9.96 -1.82 -17.04
C ARG A 106 -11.01 -2.28 -18.02
N PRO A 107 -10.71 -2.67 -19.29
CA PRO A 107 -11.75 -3.14 -20.22
C PRO A 107 -12.46 -4.41 -19.73
N ALA A 108 -11.73 -5.34 -19.13
CA ALA A 108 -12.30 -6.57 -18.58
C ALA A 108 -13.21 -6.29 -17.37
N ILE A 109 -12.79 -5.36 -16.50
CA ILE A 109 -13.59 -4.91 -15.36
C ILE A 109 -14.89 -4.26 -15.85
N ILE A 110 -14.81 -3.34 -16.83
CA ILE A 110 -15.99 -2.70 -17.43
C ILE A 110 -16.95 -3.74 -18.03
N ALA A 111 -16.43 -4.73 -18.74
CA ALA A 111 -17.26 -5.81 -19.30
C ALA A 111 -17.94 -6.65 -18.20
N ALA A 112 -17.26 -6.91 -17.11
CA ALA A 112 -17.83 -7.62 -15.96
C ALA A 112 -18.90 -6.79 -15.24
N VAL A 113 -18.65 -5.50 -15.02
CA VAL A 113 -19.59 -4.56 -14.40
C VAL A 113 -20.85 -4.41 -15.28
N LYS A 114 -20.71 -4.31 -16.61
CA LYS A 114 -21.87 -4.30 -17.53
C LYS A 114 -22.74 -5.53 -17.36
N ARG A 115 -22.15 -6.72 -17.33
CA ARG A 115 -22.91 -7.98 -17.13
C ARG A 115 -23.63 -7.99 -15.79
N GLN A 116 -22.97 -7.52 -14.73
CA GLN A 116 -23.58 -7.41 -13.40
C GLN A 116 -24.79 -6.49 -13.42
N LEU A 117 -24.69 -5.31 -14.01
CA LEU A 117 -25.79 -4.36 -14.10
C LEU A 117 -26.98 -4.95 -14.89
N LEU A 118 -26.72 -5.60 -16.02
CA LEU A 118 -27.79 -6.26 -16.79
C LEU A 118 -28.48 -7.36 -15.98
N ALA A 119 -27.74 -8.18 -15.24
CA ALA A 119 -28.30 -9.20 -14.38
C ALA A 119 -29.17 -8.59 -13.25
N LEU A 120 -28.72 -7.51 -12.62
CA LEU A 120 -29.47 -6.78 -11.61
C LEU A 120 -30.79 -6.21 -12.14
N ARG A 121 -30.78 -5.69 -13.37
CA ARG A 121 -32.00 -5.22 -14.06
C ARG A 121 -33.01 -6.33 -14.29
N GLU A 122 -32.56 -7.49 -14.72
CA GLU A 122 -33.44 -8.64 -14.91
C GLU A 122 -34.04 -9.13 -13.58
N VAL A 123 -33.27 -9.13 -12.52
CA VAL A 123 -33.77 -9.42 -11.15
C VAL A 123 -34.83 -8.41 -10.74
N GLU A 124 -34.62 -7.11 -10.97
CA GLU A 124 -35.58 -6.08 -10.62
C GLU A 124 -36.89 -6.18 -11.45
N LYS A 125 -36.77 -6.47 -12.75
CA LYS A 125 -37.96 -6.73 -13.58
C LYS A 125 -38.78 -7.91 -13.03
N ALA A 126 -38.12 -9.02 -12.72
CA ALA A 126 -38.77 -10.18 -12.13
C ALA A 126 -39.45 -9.86 -10.78
N ASN A 127 -38.79 -9.09 -9.94
CA ASN A 127 -39.35 -8.64 -8.67
C ASN A 127 -40.57 -7.73 -8.85
N ARG A 128 -40.57 -6.80 -9.82
CA ARG A 128 -41.74 -5.97 -10.15
C ARG A 128 -42.92 -6.80 -10.66
N GLU A 129 -42.64 -7.82 -11.50
CA GLU A 129 -43.66 -8.74 -12.01
C GLU A 129 -44.28 -9.54 -10.86
N LEU A 130 -43.50 -10.13 -9.99
CA LEU A 130 -43.97 -10.84 -8.79
C LEU A 130 -44.81 -9.95 -7.88
N ARG A 131 -44.49 -8.68 -7.70
CA ARG A 131 -45.29 -7.73 -6.96
C ARG A 131 -46.65 -7.51 -7.65
N ARG A 132 -46.65 -7.26 -8.95
CA ARG A 132 -47.90 -7.06 -9.71
C ARG A 132 -48.82 -8.29 -9.59
N ILE A 133 -48.28 -9.50 -9.67
CA ILE A 133 -49.06 -10.72 -9.49
C ILE A 133 -49.63 -10.80 -8.08
N ARG A 134 -48.82 -10.51 -7.07
CA ARG A 134 -49.26 -10.51 -5.68
C ARG A 134 -50.40 -9.49 -5.46
N ASP A 135 -50.17 -8.26 -5.90
CA ASP A 135 -51.11 -7.18 -5.73
C ASP A 135 -52.42 -7.46 -6.47
N GLY A 136 -52.39 -8.13 -7.64
CA GLY A 136 -53.54 -8.62 -8.36
C GLY A 136 -54.34 -9.65 -7.54
N ILE A 137 -53.67 -10.67 -6.96
CA ILE A 137 -54.31 -11.67 -6.11
C ILE A 137 -54.96 -11.06 -4.89
N GLU A 138 -54.29 -10.06 -4.25
CA GLU A 138 -54.84 -9.37 -3.09
C GLU A 138 -56.04 -8.49 -3.47
N SER A 139 -56.02 -7.86 -4.64
CA SER A 139 -57.13 -7.06 -5.16
C SER A 139 -58.38 -7.91 -5.47
N ASP A 140 -58.18 -9.16 -5.83
CA ASP A 140 -59.25 -10.13 -6.07
C ASP A 140 -59.80 -10.74 -4.74
N GLY A 141 -59.32 -10.26 -3.60
CA GLY A 141 -59.80 -10.66 -2.26
C GLY A 141 -59.17 -11.94 -1.71
N PHE A 142 -58.15 -12.46 -2.37
CA PHE A 142 -57.45 -13.66 -1.93
C PHE A 142 -56.24 -13.31 -1.03
N ARG A 143 -55.93 -14.18 -0.07
CA ARG A 143 -54.75 -14.02 0.81
C ARG A 143 -53.51 -14.68 0.17
N THR A 144 -52.44 -13.91 -0.04
CA THR A 144 -51.20 -14.38 -0.66
C THR A 144 -50.26 -15.18 0.28
N GLY A 145 -50.64 -15.25 1.59
CA GLY A 145 -49.78 -15.94 2.61
C GLY A 145 -49.56 -17.43 2.39
N SER A 146 -50.35 -18.10 1.51
CA SER A 146 -50.16 -19.49 1.15
C SER A 146 -49.34 -19.71 -0.14
N LEU A 147 -48.96 -18.62 -0.84
CA LEU A 147 -48.12 -18.71 -2.04
C LEU A 147 -46.66 -18.45 -1.67
N PRO A 148 -45.74 -19.40 -1.91
CA PRO A 148 -44.33 -19.16 -1.70
C PRO A 148 -43.78 -18.25 -2.81
N ILE A 149 -44.11 -16.96 -2.75
CA ILE A 149 -43.55 -15.95 -3.66
C ILE A 149 -42.16 -15.61 -3.10
N ALA A 150 -41.14 -16.33 -3.55
CA ALA A 150 -39.76 -16.02 -3.23
C ALA A 150 -39.32 -14.79 -4.04
N THR A 151 -39.38 -13.62 -3.44
CA THR A 151 -38.66 -12.47 -3.93
C THR A 151 -37.18 -12.64 -3.57
N TYR A 152 -36.30 -12.57 -4.55
CA TYR A 152 -34.87 -12.63 -4.31
C TYR A 152 -34.42 -11.37 -3.56
N ASP A 153 -34.08 -11.56 -2.29
CA ASP A 153 -33.60 -10.50 -1.42
C ASP A 153 -32.06 -10.44 -1.48
N MET A 154 -31.53 -9.38 -2.11
CA MET A 154 -30.10 -9.11 -2.16
C MET A 154 -29.58 -8.50 -0.85
N GLY A 155 -29.86 -9.15 0.29
CA GLY A 155 -29.25 -8.78 1.56
C GLY A 155 -30.10 -7.93 2.49
N GLY A 156 -31.39 -8.15 2.55
CA GLY A 156 -32.29 -7.57 3.55
C GLY A 156 -33.68 -7.29 2.99
N ARG A 157 -34.69 -7.41 3.78
CA ARG A 157 -36.11 -7.22 3.41
C ARG A 157 -36.29 -6.06 2.46
N TRP A 158 -36.75 -6.36 1.23
CA TRP A 158 -37.15 -5.39 0.24
C TRP A 158 -38.45 -4.72 0.71
N ASN A 159 -38.31 -3.72 1.54
CA ASN A 159 -39.34 -2.69 1.73
C ASN A 159 -38.97 -1.50 0.82
N ASP A 160 -39.91 -0.59 0.57
CA ASP A 160 -39.78 0.55 -0.35
C ASP A 160 -38.49 1.40 -0.18
N ARG A 161 -37.74 1.19 0.91
CA ARG A 161 -36.42 1.80 1.15
C ARG A 161 -35.26 1.08 0.46
N CYS A 162 -35.46 -0.12 -0.09
CA CYS A 162 -34.39 -0.90 -0.73
C CYS A 162 -34.13 -0.50 -2.17
N GLY A 163 -35.09 0.10 -2.87
CA GLY A 163 -34.82 0.80 -4.13
C GLY A 163 -33.67 1.78 -4.00
N GLY A 164 -33.53 2.41 -2.84
CA GLY A 164 -32.40 3.30 -2.52
C GLY A 164 -31.02 2.62 -2.49
N ARG A 165 -30.92 1.34 -2.12
CA ARG A 165 -29.62 0.64 -2.10
C ARG A 165 -29.17 0.24 -3.50
N LEU A 166 -30.05 -0.29 -4.34
CA LEU A 166 -29.72 -0.59 -5.73
C LEU A 166 -29.39 0.69 -6.50
N VAL A 167 -30.20 1.74 -6.33
CA VAL A 167 -29.95 3.07 -6.90
C VAL A 167 -28.62 3.64 -6.40
N GLY A 168 -28.33 3.52 -5.10
CA GLY A 168 -27.05 3.93 -4.52
C GLY A 168 -25.87 3.18 -5.13
N HIS A 169 -25.98 1.87 -5.25
CA HIS A 169 -24.95 1.03 -5.88
C HIS A 169 -24.77 1.34 -7.37
N CYS A 170 -25.85 1.52 -8.11
CA CYS A 170 -25.77 1.93 -9.51
C CYS A 170 -25.15 3.34 -9.69
N LYS A 171 -25.42 4.28 -8.78
CA LYS A 171 -24.78 5.60 -8.78
C LYS A 171 -23.28 5.50 -8.49
N GLU A 172 -22.88 4.69 -7.52
CA GLU A 172 -21.47 4.42 -7.22
C GLU A 172 -20.75 3.80 -8.41
N ILE A 173 -21.36 2.81 -9.06
CA ILE A 173 -20.84 2.21 -10.30
C ILE A 173 -20.70 3.28 -11.39
N ALA A 174 -21.72 4.13 -11.58
CA ALA A 174 -21.70 5.19 -12.59
C ALA A 174 -20.59 6.23 -12.35
N GLN A 175 -20.26 6.52 -11.10
CA GLN A 175 -19.16 7.41 -10.73
C GLN A 175 -17.80 6.78 -11.02
N ASN A 176 -17.63 5.52 -10.68
CA ASN A 176 -16.35 4.82 -10.85
C ASN A 176 -16.10 4.34 -12.28
N TYR A 177 -17.18 4.12 -13.04
CA TYR A 177 -17.17 3.60 -14.42
C TYR A 177 -18.12 4.42 -15.32
N PRO A 178 -17.73 5.64 -15.73
CA PRO A 178 -18.59 6.52 -16.55
C PRO A 178 -19.03 5.88 -17.85
N GLU A 179 -18.27 4.90 -18.36
CA GLU A 179 -18.59 4.15 -19.60
C GLU A 179 -19.86 3.29 -19.49
N VAL A 180 -20.29 2.99 -18.27
CA VAL A 180 -21.51 2.22 -18.00
C VAL A 180 -22.60 3.06 -17.31
N ALA A 181 -22.35 4.34 -17.10
CA ALA A 181 -23.29 5.23 -16.41
C ALA A 181 -24.70 5.24 -17.04
N LYS A 182 -24.79 5.21 -18.37
CA LYS A 182 -26.06 5.13 -19.11
C LYS A 182 -26.84 3.87 -18.81
N LEU A 183 -26.16 2.75 -18.50
CA LEU A 183 -26.81 1.50 -18.13
C LEU A 183 -27.27 1.48 -16.66
N ALA A 184 -26.64 2.28 -15.82
CA ALA A 184 -26.93 2.33 -14.39
C ALA A 184 -28.11 3.24 -14.05
N VAL A 185 -28.39 4.27 -14.85
CA VAL A 185 -29.33 5.36 -14.52
C VAL A 185 -30.58 5.37 -15.40
N SER A 186 -30.53 4.85 -16.66
CA SER A 186 -31.57 5.10 -17.65
C SER A 186 -32.96 4.53 -17.37
N ASP A 187 -33.14 3.63 -16.38
CA ASP A 187 -34.44 2.98 -16.14
C ASP A 187 -34.76 2.81 -14.63
N LEU A 188 -34.18 3.60 -13.78
CA LEU A 188 -34.48 3.58 -12.34
C LEU A 188 -35.52 4.61 -11.94
N ASP A 189 -35.88 5.54 -12.87
CA ASP A 189 -36.82 6.63 -12.65
C ASP A 189 -38.24 6.31 -13.25
N ASP A 190 -38.42 5.15 -13.91
CA ASP A 190 -39.73 4.63 -14.36
C ASP A 190 -40.26 3.58 -13.37
#